data_e19d331b07691166f1cd56eb6998d510
#
_entry.id   e19d331b07691166f1cd56eb6998d510
#
_cell.length_a   1.000
_cell.length_b   1.000
_cell.length_c   1.000
_cell.angle_alpha   90.00
_cell.angle_beta   90.00
_cell.angle_gamma   90.00
#
_symmetry.space_group_name_H-M   'P 1'
#
loop_
_entity.id
_entity.type
_entity.pdbx_description
1 polymer ?
#
loop_
_entity_poly.entity_id
_entity_poly.type
_entity_poly.pdbx_seq_one_letter_code
_entity_poly.pdbx_strand_id
1 'polypeptide(L)'
;MTPFQAVCTALASTVGTGNIAGVAGAIAIGGAGAVFWMWVSALLGMCTKFSEVTLAVHYREKNAEGDYVGGPMYYIKNGLGKKWYWMASVYAILGSLTVLGTGNATQVNTITTSIDSALISYNVIDDAQISMVNLVIGIVIAALVAVVLLGGVKRIGTVTEKLVPFMAVFYIILAIGVVVLNADKVPHVFEMIFVGAFNPSAFTGGVVGSMFMTMRRGVSRGIFSNEAGIGTGSIAHACADTDEPVKQGMFGIFEVFADTIVICTLTALVILCGGEGIQYGVAAGAELTISGFVTTYGSWVTIFTAIAMCCFAFSCLLYTSPSPRDRSL
;
A
#
# COMPACT_ATOMS: atom_id res chain seq x y z
N MET A 1 -11.13 9.36 -17.76
CA MET A 1 -11.01 8.09 -16.99
C MET A 1 -12.36 7.81 -16.34
N THR A 2 -12.87 6.54 -16.34
CA THR A 2 -14.12 6.23 -15.64
C THR A 2 -13.94 6.34 -14.11
N PRO A 3 -15.03 6.54 -13.32
CA PRO A 3 -14.93 6.53 -11.85
C PRO A 3 -14.29 5.24 -11.29
N PHE A 4 -14.60 4.09 -11.87
CA PHE A 4 -14.01 2.81 -11.47
C PHE A 4 -12.51 2.73 -11.79
N GLN A 5 -12.08 3.19 -12.96
CA GLN A 5 -10.64 3.29 -13.30
C GLN A 5 -9.89 4.21 -12.34
N ALA A 6 -10.50 5.33 -11.93
CA ALA A 6 -9.91 6.23 -10.95
C ALA A 6 -9.74 5.58 -9.58
N VAL A 7 -10.75 4.82 -9.11
CA VAL A 7 -10.65 4.02 -7.88
C VAL A 7 -9.55 2.96 -7.99
N CYS A 8 -9.50 2.20 -9.08
CA CYS A 8 -8.45 1.19 -9.26
C CYS A 8 -7.06 1.83 -9.34
N THR A 9 -6.94 3.02 -9.94
CA THR A 9 -5.68 3.76 -9.98
C THR A 9 -5.26 4.26 -8.61
N ALA A 10 -6.21 4.75 -7.79
CA ALA A 10 -5.95 5.14 -6.41
C ALA A 10 -5.59 3.91 -5.54
N LEU A 11 -6.33 2.81 -5.67
CA LEU A 11 -6.00 1.54 -5.01
C LEU A 11 -4.63 0.99 -5.44
N ALA A 12 -4.19 1.25 -6.68
CA ALA A 12 -2.86 0.86 -7.12
C ALA A 12 -1.74 1.56 -6.34
N SER A 13 -1.98 2.77 -5.83
CA SER A 13 -1.01 3.47 -4.98
C SER A 13 -1.02 2.97 -3.55
N THR A 14 -2.21 2.70 -2.99
CA THR A 14 -2.37 2.36 -1.58
C THR A 14 -2.18 0.87 -1.33
N VAL A 15 -2.75 0.01 -2.18
CA VAL A 15 -2.60 -1.46 -2.08
C VAL A 15 -1.27 -1.88 -2.70
N GLY A 16 -0.22 -1.81 -1.90
CA GLY A 16 1.15 -2.06 -2.30
C GLY A 16 1.95 -2.86 -1.27
N THR A 17 3.26 -2.68 -1.27
CA THR A 17 4.15 -3.34 -0.30
C THR A 17 3.89 -2.90 1.15
N GLY A 18 3.26 -1.74 1.36
CA GLY A 18 2.83 -1.26 2.67
C GLY A 18 1.90 -2.22 3.39
N ASN A 19 0.97 -2.84 2.67
CA ASN A 19 0.02 -3.81 3.21
C ASN A 19 0.66 -5.14 3.65
N ILE A 20 1.84 -5.42 3.18
CA ILE A 20 2.55 -6.68 3.40
C ILE A 20 3.76 -6.45 4.32
N ALA A 21 4.79 -5.79 3.81
CA ALA A 21 6.00 -5.49 4.58
C ALA A 21 5.75 -4.45 5.70
N GLY A 22 4.85 -3.48 5.46
CA GLY A 22 4.50 -2.48 6.46
C GLY A 22 3.77 -3.06 7.66
N VAL A 23 2.83 -4.00 7.44
CA VAL A 23 2.12 -4.72 8.51
C VAL A 23 3.09 -5.61 9.29
N ALA A 24 3.96 -6.35 8.59
CA ALA A 24 5.01 -7.14 9.21
C ALA A 24 5.90 -6.29 10.13
N GLY A 25 6.37 -5.15 9.64
CA GLY A 25 7.16 -4.20 10.42
C GLY A 25 6.40 -3.58 11.60
N ALA A 26 5.09 -3.35 11.47
CA ALA A 26 4.25 -2.89 12.57
C ALA A 26 4.17 -3.92 13.69
N ILE A 27 3.93 -5.19 13.35
CA ILE A 27 3.83 -6.30 14.29
C ILE A 27 5.18 -6.56 14.95
N ALA A 28 6.26 -6.62 14.20
CA ALA A 28 7.60 -6.91 14.71
C ALA A 28 8.09 -5.86 15.72
N ILE A 29 7.82 -4.58 15.47
CA ILE A 29 8.30 -3.48 16.35
C ILE A 29 7.25 -3.06 17.38
N GLY A 30 5.97 -3.12 17.02
CA GLY A 30 4.85 -2.64 17.85
C GLY A 30 4.05 -3.73 18.53
N GLY A 31 4.34 -5.01 18.25
CA GLY A 31 3.53 -6.14 18.72
C GLY A 31 2.22 -6.28 17.93
N ALA A 32 1.49 -7.39 18.19
CA ALA A 32 0.21 -7.66 17.54
C ALA A 32 -0.82 -6.54 17.71
N GLY A 33 -0.80 -5.85 18.86
CA GLY A 33 -1.68 -4.71 19.14
C GLY A 33 -1.54 -3.52 18.18
N ALA A 34 -0.46 -3.43 17.42
CA ALA A 34 -0.30 -2.40 16.40
C ALA A 34 -1.42 -2.47 15.34
N VAL A 35 -1.95 -3.68 15.07
CA VAL A 35 -3.06 -3.90 14.12
C VAL A 35 -4.33 -3.19 14.58
N PHE A 36 -4.67 -3.24 15.87
CA PHE A 36 -5.78 -2.49 16.44
C PHE A 36 -5.66 -0.98 16.15
N TRP A 37 -4.48 -0.42 16.35
CA TRP A 37 -4.22 0.99 16.10
C TRP A 37 -4.20 1.34 14.59
N MET A 38 -3.87 0.38 13.72
CA MET A 38 -4.08 0.54 12.28
C MET A 38 -5.58 0.66 11.96
N TRP A 39 -6.46 -0.14 12.58
CA TRP A 39 -7.91 -0.03 12.39
C TRP A 39 -8.44 1.32 12.85
N VAL A 40 -8.03 1.79 14.04
CA VAL A 40 -8.41 3.12 14.54
C VAL A 40 -7.98 4.22 13.57
N SER A 41 -6.75 4.14 13.08
CA SER A 41 -6.22 5.05 12.06
C SER A 41 -7.04 5.01 10.76
N ALA A 42 -7.44 3.82 10.30
CA ALA A 42 -8.24 3.66 9.09
C ALA A 42 -9.64 4.26 9.23
N LEU A 43 -10.32 4.08 10.37
CA LEU A 43 -11.63 4.68 10.63
C LEU A 43 -11.59 6.20 10.52
N LEU A 44 -10.57 6.85 11.10
CA LEU A 44 -10.35 8.29 10.96
C LEU A 44 -9.92 8.64 9.53
N GLY A 45 -9.10 7.80 8.94
CA GLY A 45 -8.61 7.94 7.56
C GLY A 45 -9.71 7.91 6.52
N MET A 46 -10.79 7.14 6.73
CA MET A 46 -11.95 7.12 5.83
C MET A 46 -12.60 8.51 5.73
N CYS A 47 -12.77 9.21 6.84
CA CYS A 47 -13.33 10.57 6.85
C CYS A 47 -12.38 11.55 6.14
N THR A 48 -11.08 11.44 6.40
CA THR A 48 -10.06 12.29 5.77
C THR A 48 -10.02 12.06 4.26
N LYS A 49 -9.96 10.80 3.82
CA LYS A 49 -9.92 10.44 2.40
C LYS A 49 -11.18 10.86 1.66
N PHE A 50 -12.35 10.70 2.27
CA PHE A 50 -13.61 11.22 1.73
C PHE A 50 -13.51 12.72 1.44
N SER A 51 -13.00 13.49 2.40
CA SER A 51 -12.84 14.95 2.25
C SER A 51 -11.84 15.31 1.16
N GLU A 52 -10.68 14.65 1.13
CA GLU A 52 -9.64 14.85 0.13
C GLU A 52 -10.16 14.60 -1.29
N VAL A 53 -10.84 13.48 -1.51
CA VAL A 53 -11.36 13.09 -2.82
C VAL A 53 -12.48 14.02 -3.25
N THR A 54 -13.41 14.36 -2.34
CA THR A 54 -14.51 15.30 -2.63
C THR A 54 -13.97 16.67 -3.03
N LEU A 55 -13.00 17.20 -2.30
CA LEU A 55 -12.36 18.49 -2.61
C LEU A 55 -11.58 18.43 -3.92
N ALA A 56 -10.89 17.33 -4.19
CA ALA A 56 -10.09 17.18 -5.41
C ALA A 56 -10.96 17.16 -6.67
N VAL A 57 -12.13 16.52 -6.63
CA VAL A 57 -13.09 16.53 -7.73
C VAL A 57 -13.80 17.88 -7.86
N HIS A 58 -14.12 18.53 -6.72
CA HIS A 58 -14.80 19.83 -6.71
C HIS A 58 -13.93 20.96 -7.27
N TYR A 59 -12.65 21.02 -6.92
CA TYR A 59 -11.73 22.09 -7.28
C TYR A 59 -10.80 21.76 -8.45
N ARG A 60 -11.03 20.67 -9.16
CA ARG A 60 -10.24 20.29 -10.34
C ARG A 60 -10.37 21.26 -11.48
N GLU A 61 -9.41 21.21 -12.39
CA GLU A 61 -9.38 22.01 -13.62
C GLU A 61 -9.30 21.07 -14.85
N LYS A 62 -9.49 21.64 -16.02
CA LYS A 62 -9.17 20.95 -17.29
C LYS A 62 -7.85 21.47 -17.81
N ASN A 63 -6.96 20.55 -18.19
CA ASN A 63 -5.71 20.90 -18.85
C ASN A 63 -5.94 21.33 -20.32
N ALA A 64 -4.89 21.73 -21.00
CA ALA A 64 -4.96 22.13 -22.41
C ALA A 64 -5.45 21.02 -23.36
N GLU A 65 -5.35 19.76 -22.94
CA GLU A 65 -5.80 18.58 -23.68
C GLU A 65 -7.26 18.21 -23.38
N GLY A 66 -7.92 18.93 -22.45
CA GLY A 66 -9.30 18.70 -22.03
C GLY A 66 -9.47 17.61 -20.97
N ASP A 67 -8.40 17.02 -20.47
CA ASP A 67 -8.43 16.03 -19.40
C ASP A 67 -8.53 16.72 -18.03
N TYR A 68 -9.25 16.10 -17.08
CA TYR A 68 -9.34 16.60 -15.70
C TYR A 68 -8.03 16.39 -14.95
N VAL A 69 -7.60 17.44 -14.24
CA VAL A 69 -6.42 17.47 -13.36
C VAL A 69 -6.82 18.09 -12.01
N GLY A 70 -6.34 17.52 -10.92
CA GLY A 70 -6.73 17.98 -9.59
C GLY A 70 -5.82 17.39 -8.51
N GLY A 71 -6.28 17.50 -7.26
CA GLY A 71 -5.52 17.05 -6.09
C GLY A 71 -5.20 18.20 -5.15
N PRO A 72 -4.32 18.00 -4.14
CA PRO A 72 -4.06 18.98 -3.10
C PRO A 72 -3.62 20.35 -3.61
N MET A 73 -2.75 20.40 -4.62
CA MET A 73 -2.31 21.65 -5.21
C MET A 73 -3.47 22.47 -5.80
N TYR A 74 -4.48 21.80 -6.38
CA TYR A 74 -5.63 22.47 -6.99
C TYR A 74 -6.65 22.94 -5.95
N TYR A 75 -7.02 22.13 -4.96
CA TYR A 75 -7.96 22.59 -3.95
C TYR A 75 -7.35 23.62 -2.98
N ILE A 76 -6.03 23.62 -2.76
CA ILE A 76 -5.34 24.72 -2.06
C ILE A 76 -5.40 25.98 -2.90
N LYS A 77 -5.05 25.89 -4.19
CA LYS A 77 -5.06 27.03 -5.14
C LYS A 77 -6.45 27.65 -5.28
N ASN A 78 -7.45 26.82 -5.56
CA ASN A 78 -8.79 27.26 -5.94
C ASN A 78 -9.71 27.47 -4.72
N GLY A 79 -9.50 26.73 -3.63
CA GLY A 79 -10.31 26.83 -2.42
C GLY A 79 -9.85 27.90 -1.44
N LEU A 80 -8.53 28.08 -1.24
CA LEU A 80 -7.99 29.05 -0.28
C LEU A 80 -7.63 30.41 -0.91
N GLY A 81 -7.51 30.47 -2.24
CA GLY A 81 -7.25 31.66 -2.99
C GLY A 81 -5.76 32.08 -3.05
N LYS A 82 -5.49 33.23 -3.72
CA LYS A 82 -4.14 33.63 -4.15
C LYS A 82 -3.09 33.73 -3.05
N LYS A 83 -3.48 34.05 -1.82
CA LYS A 83 -2.54 34.12 -0.67
C LYS A 83 -1.86 32.78 -0.35
N TRP A 84 -2.47 31.67 -0.73
CA TRP A 84 -2.05 30.32 -0.39
C TRP A 84 -1.38 29.56 -1.55
N TYR A 85 -1.14 30.22 -2.70
CA TYR A 85 -0.49 29.61 -3.87
C TYR A 85 0.90 29.02 -3.55
N TRP A 86 1.63 29.69 -2.64
CA TRP A 86 2.92 29.18 -2.20
C TRP A 86 2.81 27.78 -1.57
N MET A 87 1.72 27.52 -0.83
CA MET A 87 1.49 26.23 -0.18
C MET A 87 1.18 25.12 -1.21
N ALA A 88 0.42 25.45 -2.25
CA ALA A 88 0.19 24.55 -3.37
C ALA A 88 1.50 24.16 -4.07
N SER A 89 2.40 25.16 -4.30
CA SER A 89 3.71 24.93 -4.90
C SER A 89 4.63 24.09 -4.01
N VAL A 90 4.65 24.36 -2.69
CA VAL A 90 5.42 23.57 -1.72
C VAL A 90 4.94 22.12 -1.72
N TYR A 91 3.62 21.89 -1.70
CA TYR A 91 3.06 20.53 -1.78
C TYR A 91 3.51 19.82 -3.06
N ALA A 92 3.41 20.47 -4.23
CA ALA A 92 3.81 19.89 -5.50
C ALA A 92 5.30 19.53 -5.54
N ILE A 93 6.19 20.39 -5.04
CA ILE A 93 7.62 20.14 -4.97
C ILE A 93 7.95 18.98 -4.04
N LEU A 94 7.41 19.00 -2.80
CA LEU A 94 7.65 17.96 -1.82
C LEU A 94 7.07 16.61 -2.28
N GLY A 95 5.87 16.61 -2.87
CA GLY A 95 5.25 15.43 -3.45
C GLY A 95 6.11 14.80 -4.54
N SER A 96 6.64 15.62 -5.46
CA SER A 96 7.55 15.15 -6.53
C SER A 96 8.86 14.55 -5.98
N LEU A 97 9.42 15.14 -4.92
CA LEU A 97 10.63 14.63 -4.27
C LEU A 97 10.37 13.30 -3.54
N THR A 98 9.21 13.15 -2.90
CA THR A 98 8.82 11.94 -2.18
C THR A 98 8.73 10.72 -3.09
N VAL A 99 8.28 10.91 -4.33
CA VAL A 99 8.18 9.84 -5.35
C VAL A 99 9.54 9.19 -5.62
N LEU A 100 10.64 9.97 -5.67
CA LEU A 100 11.98 9.45 -5.95
C LEU A 100 12.51 8.53 -4.85
N GLY A 101 12.15 8.78 -3.58
CA GLY A 101 12.65 8.03 -2.43
C GLY A 101 11.72 6.89 -2.02
N THR A 102 10.67 7.21 -1.28
CA THR A 102 9.80 6.21 -0.62
C THR A 102 8.87 5.49 -1.59
N GLY A 103 8.45 6.14 -2.68
CA GLY A 103 7.55 5.56 -3.67
C GLY A 103 8.17 4.43 -4.46
N ASN A 104 9.26 4.69 -5.15
CA ASN A 104 9.80 3.76 -6.15
C ASN A 104 10.85 2.79 -5.58
N ALA A 105 11.81 3.27 -4.79
CA ALA A 105 12.90 2.44 -4.29
C ALA A 105 12.41 1.27 -3.42
N THR A 106 11.44 1.52 -2.54
CA THR A 106 10.86 0.48 -1.67
C THR A 106 10.15 -0.60 -2.47
N GLN A 107 9.42 -0.22 -3.52
CA GLN A 107 8.66 -1.16 -4.35
C GLN A 107 9.61 -2.07 -5.14
N VAL A 108 10.62 -1.49 -5.78
CA VAL A 108 11.63 -2.27 -6.53
C VAL A 108 12.37 -3.23 -5.59
N ASN A 109 12.78 -2.76 -4.41
CA ASN A 109 13.44 -3.61 -3.42
C ASN A 109 12.56 -4.78 -2.98
N THR A 110 11.26 -4.56 -2.78
CA THR A 110 10.35 -5.66 -2.40
C THR A 110 10.16 -6.66 -3.52
N ILE A 111 10.07 -6.22 -4.79
CA ILE A 111 10.00 -7.14 -5.94
C ILE A 111 11.26 -8.01 -5.97
N THR A 112 12.44 -7.39 -5.94
CA THR A 112 13.71 -8.13 -6.03
C THR A 112 13.83 -9.12 -4.88
N THR A 113 13.62 -8.69 -3.63
CA THR A 113 13.69 -9.57 -2.45
C THR A 113 12.71 -10.75 -2.54
N SER A 114 11.50 -10.52 -3.06
CA SER A 114 10.49 -11.59 -3.17
C SER A 114 10.86 -12.62 -4.25
N ILE A 115 11.41 -12.15 -5.38
CA ILE A 115 11.90 -13.04 -6.45
C ILE A 115 13.14 -13.80 -5.97
N ASP A 116 14.09 -13.13 -5.32
CA ASP A 116 15.30 -13.77 -4.76
C ASP A 116 14.91 -14.87 -3.77
N SER A 117 13.97 -14.58 -2.85
CA SER A 117 13.48 -15.57 -1.89
C SER A 117 12.87 -16.81 -2.57
N ALA A 118 12.14 -16.61 -3.67
CA ALA A 118 11.60 -17.72 -4.45
C ALA A 118 12.70 -18.51 -5.15
N LEU A 119 13.63 -17.85 -5.84
CA LEU A 119 14.71 -18.49 -6.59
C LEU A 119 15.66 -19.27 -5.66
N ILE A 120 15.99 -18.71 -4.50
CA ILE A 120 16.84 -19.38 -3.48
C ILE A 120 16.11 -20.59 -2.90
N SER A 121 14.80 -20.49 -2.59
CA SER A 121 14.03 -21.60 -2.03
C SER A 121 13.94 -22.81 -2.97
N TYR A 122 14.11 -22.61 -4.27
CA TYR A 122 14.16 -23.66 -5.28
C TYR A 122 15.59 -24.02 -5.74
N ASN A 123 16.62 -23.47 -5.07
CA ASN A 123 18.04 -23.68 -5.42
C ASN A 123 18.37 -23.35 -6.89
N VAL A 124 17.71 -22.31 -7.44
CA VAL A 124 17.96 -21.82 -8.81
C VAL A 124 19.14 -20.89 -8.88
N ILE A 125 19.37 -20.11 -7.82
CA ILE A 125 20.48 -19.15 -7.70
C ILE A 125 21.15 -19.29 -6.33
N ASP A 126 22.45 -18.96 -6.30
CA ASP A 126 23.25 -18.82 -5.09
C ASP A 126 23.37 -17.35 -4.68
N ASP A 127 23.70 -17.07 -3.42
CA ASP A 127 23.90 -15.73 -2.86
C ASP A 127 24.83 -14.85 -3.71
N ALA A 128 25.83 -15.44 -4.35
CA ALA A 128 26.78 -14.75 -5.23
C ALA A 128 26.14 -14.18 -6.51
N GLN A 129 25.01 -14.73 -6.94
CA GLN A 129 24.31 -14.35 -8.18
C GLN A 129 23.21 -13.32 -7.96
N ILE A 130 22.79 -13.05 -6.71
CA ILE A 130 21.70 -12.14 -6.35
C ILE A 130 21.88 -10.76 -7.00
N SER A 131 23.09 -10.19 -6.95
CA SER A 131 23.34 -8.84 -7.49
C SER A 131 23.09 -8.75 -9.01
N MET A 132 23.49 -9.79 -9.76
CA MET A 132 23.27 -9.85 -11.21
C MET A 132 21.76 -10.03 -11.53
N VAL A 133 21.10 -10.91 -10.79
CA VAL A 133 19.65 -11.18 -10.95
C VAL A 133 18.85 -9.92 -10.66
N ASN A 134 19.18 -9.20 -9.59
CA ASN A 134 18.52 -7.95 -9.23
C ASN A 134 18.71 -6.84 -10.26
N LEU A 135 19.87 -6.78 -10.90
CA LEU A 135 20.10 -5.86 -12.01
C LEU A 135 19.18 -6.18 -13.20
N VAL A 136 19.07 -7.46 -13.57
CA VAL A 136 18.20 -7.89 -14.68
C VAL A 136 16.74 -7.61 -14.35
N ILE A 137 16.30 -7.97 -13.15
CA ILE A 137 14.92 -7.68 -12.68
C ILE A 137 14.65 -6.18 -12.75
N GLY A 138 15.55 -5.35 -12.25
CA GLY A 138 15.42 -3.90 -12.27
C GLY A 138 15.27 -3.32 -13.68
N ILE A 139 16.06 -3.81 -14.65
CA ILE A 139 15.94 -3.41 -16.06
C ILE A 139 14.59 -3.82 -16.65
N VAL A 140 14.13 -5.04 -16.38
CA VAL A 140 12.84 -5.54 -16.86
C VAL A 140 11.68 -4.71 -16.29
N ILE A 141 11.69 -4.44 -14.98
CA ILE A 141 10.67 -3.61 -14.32
C ILE A 141 10.68 -2.20 -14.93
N ALA A 142 11.85 -1.58 -15.09
CA ALA A 142 11.96 -0.24 -15.65
C ALA A 142 11.39 -0.18 -17.08
N ALA A 143 11.67 -1.19 -17.91
CA ALA A 143 11.12 -1.28 -19.26
C ALA A 143 9.59 -1.44 -19.25
N LEU A 144 9.04 -2.31 -18.39
CA LEU A 144 7.59 -2.51 -18.27
C LEU A 144 6.87 -1.24 -17.80
N VAL A 145 7.41 -0.57 -16.78
CA VAL A 145 6.88 0.70 -16.27
C VAL A 145 6.92 1.77 -17.37
N ALA A 146 8.04 1.92 -18.08
CA ALA A 146 8.18 2.87 -19.17
C ALA A 146 7.14 2.66 -20.28
N VAL A 147 6.92 1.41 -20.69
CA VAL A 147 5.91 1.06 -21.71
C VAL A 147 4.50 1.49 -21.28
N VAL A 148 4.14 1.35 -20.01
CA VAL A 148 2.82 1.78 -19.51
C VAL A 148 2.74 3.30 -19.43
N LEU A 149 3.75 3.96 -18.85
CA LEU A 149 3.78 5.41 -18.62
C LEU A 149 3.75 6.22 -19.94
N LEU A 150 4.40 5.73 -20.99
CA LEU A 150 4.36 6.37 -22.32
C LEU A 150 2.95 6.49 -22.90
N GLY A 151 2.01 5.63 -22.43
CA GLY A 151 0.59 5.71 -22.80
C GLY A 151 -0.22 6.74 -21.99
N GLY A 152 0.36 7.40 -20.99
CA GLY A 152 -0.27 8.43 -20.15
C GLY A 152 -1.35 7.87 -19.20
N VAL A 153 -2.07 8.80 -18.53
CA VAL A 153 -3.04 8.51 -17.46
C VAL A 153 -4.13 7.52 -17.89
N LYS A 154 -4.61 7.61 -19.12
CA LYS A 154 -5.65 6.69 -19.64
C LYS A 154 -5.15 5.25 -19.70
N ARG A 155 -3.89 5.03 -20.10
CA ARG A 155 -3.29 3.69 -20.16
C ARG A 155 -3.02 3.14 -18.78
N ILE A 156 -2.54 3.98 -17.85
CA ILE A 156 -2.40 3.60 -16.44
C ILE A 156 -3.75 3.12 -15.91
N GLY A 157 -4.83 3.89 -16.08
CA GLY A 157 -6.18 3.50 -15.67
C GLY A 157 -6.65 2.16 -16.26
N THR A 158 -6.37 1.91 -17.54
CA THR A 158 -6.75 0.64 -18.20
C THR A 158 -5.96 -0.55 -17.66
N VAL A 159 -4.70 -0.37 -17.29
CA VAL A 159 -3.87 -1.43 -16.72
C VAL A 159 -4.28 -1.70 -15.28
N THR A 160 -4.45 -0.66 -14.48
CA THR A 160 -4.78 -0.78 -13.04
C THR A 160 -6.18 -1.35 -12.82
N GLU A 161 -7.16 -1.02 -13.67
CA GLU A 161 -8.52 -1.56 -13.59
C GLU A 161 -8.57 -3.09 -13.69
N LYS A 162 -7.59 -3.72 -14.35
CA LYS A 162 -7.48 -5.18 -14.47
C LYS A 162 -6.56 -5.77 -13.41
N LEU A 163 -5.41 -5.12 -13.22
CA LEU A 163 -4.37 -5.62 -12.33
C LEU A 163 -4.81 -5.58 -10.85
N VAL A 164 -5.41 -4.46 -10.41
CA VAL A 164 -5.74 -4.26 -8.99
C VAL A 164 -6.80 -5.23 -8.48
N PRO A 165 -7.96 -5.42 -9.14
CA PRO A 165 -8.90 -6.43 -8.68
C PRO A 165 -8.32 -7.85 -8.72
N PHE A 166 -7.55 -8.18 -9.76
CA PHE A 166 -6.91 -9.49 -9.86
C PHE A 166 -5.96 -9.75 -8.68
N MET A 167 -5.03 -8.84 -8.41
CA MET A 167 -4.06 -9.01 -7.34
C MET A 167 -4.72 -9.04 -5.96
N ALA A 168 -5.74 -8.18 -5.73
CA ALA A 168 -6.46 -8.12 -4.46
C ALA A 168 -7.22 -9.43 -4.20
N VAL A 169 -8.01 -9.91 -5.16
CA VAL A 169 -8.78 -11.16 -5.03
C VAL A 169 -7.84 -12.34 -4.85
N PHE A 170 -6.77 -12.42 -5.63
CA PHE A 170 -5.78 -13.47 -5.52
C PHE A 170 -5.14 -13.53 -4.13
N TYR A 171 -4.71 -12.37 -3.61
CA TYR A 171 -4.14 -12.26 -2.26
C TYR A 171 -5.16 -12.61 -1.17
N ILE A 172 -6.39 -12.07 -1.27
CA ILE A 172 -7.46 -12.33 -0.31
C ILE A 172 -7.78 -13.82 -0.22
N ILE A 173 -7.87 -14.52 -1.35
CA ILE A 173 -8.14 -15.98 -1.37
C ILE A 173 -7.04 -16.73 -0.64
N LEU A 174 -5.77 -16.44 -0.93
CA LEU A 174 -4.64 -17.09 -0.26
C LEU A 174 -4.64 -16.80 1.25
N ALA A 175 -4.87 -15.55 1.65
CA ALA A 175 -4.87 -15.15 3.05
C ALA A 175 -6.05 -15.75 3.82
N ILE A 176 -7.25 -15.78 3.24
CA ILE A 176 -8.42 -16.46 3.84
C ILE A 176 -8.14 -17.95 4.01
N GLY A 177 -7.47 -18.58 3.05
CA GLY A 177 -7.09 -19.99 3.18
C GLY A 177 -6.17 -20.23 4.40
N VAL A 178 -5.20 -19.35 4.68
CA VAL A 178 -4.39 -19.43 5.92
C VAL A 178 -5.28 -19.34 7.17
N VAL A 179 -6.21 -18.38 7.18
CA VAL A 179 -7.11 -18.16 8.33
C VAL A 179 -8.02 -19.39 8.55
N VAL A 180 -8.57 -19.96 7.50
CA VAL A 180 -9.44 -21.15 7.59
C VAL A 180 -8.66 -22.38 8.05
N LEU A 181 -7.46 -22.60 7.53
CA LEU A 181 -6.62 -23.75 7.90
C LEU A 181 -6.03 -23.64 9.33
N ASN A 182 -6.00 -22.44 9.91
CA ASN A 182 -5.57 -22.17 11.28
C ASN A 182 -6.70 -21.56 12.12
N ALA A 183 -7.95 -21.95 11.87
CA ALA A 183 -9.13 -21.37 12.53
C ALA A 183 -9.10 -21.52 14.07
N ASP A 184 -8.46 -22.55 14.57
CA ASP A 184 -8.21 -22.80 15.99
C ASP A 184 -7.37 -21.71 16.67
N LYS A 185 -6.44 -21.10 15.93
CA LYS A 185 -5.56 -20.01 16.43
C LYS A 185 -6.22 -18.64 16.38
N VAL A 186 -7.23 -18.45 15.52
CA VAL A 186 -7.86 -17.15 15.27
C VAL A 186 -8.36 -16.45 16.55
N PRO A 187 -9.06 -17.12 17.49
CA PRO A 187 -9.49 -16.47 18.73
C PRO A 187 -8.32 -15.92 19.55
N HIS A 188 -7.22 -16.67 19.66
CA HIS A 188 -6.02 -16.23 20.37
C HIS A 188 -5.33 -15.06 19.64
N VAL A 189 -5.31 -15.06 18.31
CA VAL A 189 -4.76 -13.94 17.52
C VAL A 189 -5.55 -12.66 17.78
N PHE A 190 -6.87 -12.73 17.83
CA PHE A 190 -7.67 -11.55 18.19
C PHE A 190 -7.43 -11.10 19.63
N GLU A 191 -7.25 -12.02 20.57
CA GLU A 191 -6.84 -11.68 21.93
C GLU A 191 -5.50 -10.93 21.94
N MET A 192 -4.48 -11.42 21.20
CA MET A 192 -3.19 -10.75 21.05
C MET A 192 -3.33 -9.33 20.47
N ILE A 193 -4.25 -9.13 19.52
CA ILE A 193 -4.49 -7.83 18.92
C ILE A 193 -5.15 -6.87 19.92
N PHE A 194 -6.24 -7.26 20.55
CA PHE A 194 -7.00 -6.39 21.44
C PHE A 194 -6.29 -6.14 22.78
N VAL A 195 -5.81 -7.18 23.45
CA VAL A 195 -5.07 -7.03 24.72
C VAL A 195 -3.71 -6.40 24.46
N GLY A 196 -3.01 -6.81 23.41
CA GLY A 196 -1.70 -6.27 23.02
C GLY A 196 -1.75 -4.79 22.60
N ALA A 197 -2.91 -4.26 22.19
CA ALA A 197 -3.06 -2.84 21.90
C ALA A 197 -2.82 -1.93 23.11
N PHE A 198 -3.17 -2.41 24.31
CA PHE A 198 -3.09 -1.65 25.56
C PHE A 198 -2.00 -2.22 26.50
N ASN A 199 -1.70 -3.51 26.39
CA ASN A 199 -0.67 -4.20 27.17
C ASN A 199 0.24 -5.05 26.25
N PRO A 200 1.08 -4.42 25.42
CA PRO A 200 1.90 -5.15 24.46
C PRO A 200 2.92 -6.09 25.10
N SER A 201 3.39 -5.77 26.31
CA SER A 201 4.37 -6.60 27.05
C SER A 201 3.87 -8.01 27.33
N ALA A 202 2.55 -8.21 27.43
CA ALA A 202 1.94 -9.51 27.69
C ALA A 202 2.25 -10.57 26.60
N PHE A 203 2.44 -10.12 25.35
CA PHE A 203 2.66 -11.02 24.21
C PHE A 203 4.04 -10.89 23.56
N THR A 204 4.83 -9.90 23.99
CA THR A 204 6.15 -9.62 23.37
C THR A 204 7.32 -9.93 24.30
N GLY A 205 7.05 -10.61 25.41
CA GLY A 205 8.07 -10.89 26.42
C GLY A 205 8.71 -9.64 27.03
N GLY A 206 7.98 -8.51 27.02
CA GLY A 206 8.47 -7.23 27.53
C GLY A 206 9.32 -6.42 26.56
N VAL A 207 9.63 -6.93 25.36
CA VAL A 207 10.41 -6.20 24.34
C VAL A 207 9.66 -4.95 23.88
N VAL A 208 8.34 -5.03 23.68
CA VAL A 208 7.49 -3.87 23.43
C VAL A 208 6.87 -3.44 24.76
N GLY A 209 7.52 -2.51 25.44
CA GLY A 209 7.18 -2.12 26.81
C GLY A 209 6.10 -1.05 26.95
N SER A 210 5.58 -0.45 25.85
CA SER A 210 4.69 0.70 25.93
C SER A 210 3.56 0.66 24.92
N MET A 211 2.33 0.89 25.41
CA MET A 211 1.15 1.12 24.57
C MET A 211 1.38 2.26 23.55
N PHE A 212 2.07 3.33 23.93
CA PHE A 212 2.36 4.44 23.04
C PHE A 212 3.27 4.04 21.86
N MET A 213 4.22 3.13 22.10
CA MET A 213 5.06 2.58 21.03
C MET A 213 4.21 1.77 20.05
N THR A 214 3.35 0.89 20.55
CA THR A 214 2.40 0.09 19.76
C THR A 214 1.45 0.99 18.96
N MET A 215 0.84 1.99 19.61
CA MET A 215 -0.05 2.96 18.98
C MET A 215 0.69 3.74 17.88
N ARG A 216 1.86 4.30 18.18
CA ARG A 216 2.66 5.06 17.22
C ARG A 216 3.00 4.21 15.99
N ARG A 217 3.37 2.94 16.18
CA ARG A 217 3.71 2.03 15.08
C ARG A 217 2.48 1.66 14.27
N GLY A 218 1.37 1.34 14.91
CA GLY A 218 0.11 1.02 14.24
C GLY A 218 -0.44 2.20 13.44
N VAL A 219 -0.59 3.37 14.05
CA VAL A 219 -1.09 4.58 13.36
C VAL A 219 -0.17 4.97 12.21
N SER A 220 1.15 5.02 12.42
CA SER A 220 2.10 5.37 11.37
C SER A 220 2.03 4.43 10.17
N ARG A 221 1.90 3.13 10.39
CA ARG A 221 1.81 2.15 9.31
C ARG A 221 0.44 2.11 8.66
N GLY A 222 -0.63 2.39 9.40
CA GLY A 222 -1.98 2.57 8.85
C GLY A 222 -2.03 3.75 7.88
N ILE A 223 -1.56 4.92 8.28
CA ILE A 223 -1.50 6.12 7.42
C ILE A 223 -0.58 5.88 6.21
N PHE A 224 0.55 5.22 6.41
CA PHE A 224 1.47 4.91 5.31
C PHE A 224 0.85 3.98 4.27
N SER A 225 0.00 3.02 4.71
CA SER A 225 -0.66 2.07 3.81
C SER A 225 -1.78 2.75 3.01
N ASN A 226 -2.74 3.39 3.71
CA ASN A 226 -3.94 3.95 3.06
C ASN A 226 -3.77 5.37 2.52
N GLU A 227 -2.64 6.01 2.79
CA GLU A 227 -2.30 7.37 2.34
C GLU A 227 -3.34 8.45 2.70
N ALA A 228 -4.23 8.21 3.66
CA ALA A 228 -5.22 9.19 4.09
C ALA A 228 -4.52 10.36 4.81
N GLY A 229 -4.79 11.57 4.37
CA GLY A 229 -4.14 12.79 4.85
C GLY A 229 -2.89 13.20 4.05
N ILE A 230 -2.40 12.35 3.15
CA ILE A 230 -1.25 12.64 2.28
C ILE A 230 -1.70 13.35 1.00
N GLY A 231 -2.90 13.06 0.52
CA GLY A 231 -3.50 13.70 -0.65
C GLY A 231 -3.17 13.05 -2.00
N THR A 232 -2.25 12.11 -2.05
CA THR A 232 -1.80 11.44 -3.28
C THR A 232 -2.96 10.76 -4.02
N GLY A 233 -3.72 9.88 -3.37
CA GLY A 233 -4.84 9.18 -3.99
C GLY A 233 -5.91 10.12 -4.56
N SER A 234 -6.08 11.32 -3.99
CA SER A 234 -7.03 12.31 -4.48
C SER A 234 -6.70 12.83 -5.89
N ILE A 235 -5.43 12.75 -6.32
CA ILE A 235 -4.99 13.13 -7.67
C ILE A 235 -5.59 12.18 -8.71
N ALA A 236 -5.57 10.87 -8.46
CA ALA A 236 -6.19 9.88 -9.34
C ALA A 236 -7.71 10.06 -9.41
N HIS A 237 -8.35 10.27 -8.27
CA HIS A 237 -9.80 10.49 -8.20
C HIS A 237 -10.24 11.76 -8.92
N ALA A 238 -9.43 12.81 -8.94
CA ALA A 238 -9.74 14.04 -9.66
C ALA A 238 -9.87 13.83 -11.17
N CYS A 239 -9.18 12.81 -11.73
CA CYS A 239 -9.24 12.46 -13.15
C CYS A 239 -10.52 11.69 -13.54
N ALA A 240 -11.38 11.34 -12.59
CA ALA A 240 -12.62 10.61 -12.84
C ALA A 240 -13.61 11.47 -13.67
N ASP A 241 -14.24 10.88 -14.68
CA ASP A 241 -15.29 11.53 -15.46
C ASP A 241 -16.62 11.42 -14.71
N THR A 242 -16.84 12.33 -13.76
CA THR A 242 -18.02 12.41 -12.92
C THR A 242 -18.31 13.86 -12.55
N ASP A 243 -19.58 14.23 -12.46
CA ASP A 243 -20.02 15.54 -12.00
C ASP A 243 -20.45 15.52 -10.51
N GLU A 244 -20.29 14.38 -9.83
CA GLU A 244 -20.71 14.17 -8.46
C GLU A 244 -19.51 14.01 -7.51
N PRO A 245 -18.94 15.11 -6.92
CA PRO A 245 -17.77 15.04 -6.03
C PRO A 245 -17.98 14.12 -4.81
N VAL A 246 -19.17 14.18 -4.21
CA VAL A 246 -19.51 13.39 -3.02
C VAL A 246 -19.52 11.89 -3.34
N LYS A 247 -20.08 11.51 -4.49
CA LYS A 247 -20.10 10.11 -4.94
C LYS A 247 -18.70 9.57 -5.14
N GLN A 248 -17.81 10.37 -5.75
CA GLN A 248 -16.40 9.99 -5.87
C GLN A 248 -15.72 9.93 -4.49
N GLY A 249 -16.07 10.82 -3.55
CA GLY A 249 -15.61 10.79 -2.17
C GLY A 249 -15.95 9.48 -1.45
N MET A 250 -17.12 8.90 -1.70
CA MET A 250 -17.52 7.59 -1.13
C MET A 250 -16.57 6.47 -1.57
N PHE A 251 -16.03 6.53 -2.79
CA PHE A 251 -14.99 5.60 -3.23
C PHE A 251 -13.68 5.76 -2.45
N GLY A 252 -13.38 6.97 -1.97
CA GLY A 252 -12.23 7.18 -1.07
C GLY A 252 -12.41 6.46 0.29
N ILE A 253 -13.63 6.38 0.82
CA ILE A 253 -13.93 5.54 1.99
C ILE A 253 -13.68 4.08 1.69
N PHE A 254 -14.20 3.59 0.56
CA PHE A 254 -14.00 2.20 0.12
C PHE A 254 -12.52 1.87 -0.07
N GLU A 255 -11.73 2.79 -0.60
CA GLU A 255 -10.27 2.62 -0.78
C GLU A 255 -9.58 2.34 0.56
N VAL A 256 -9.78 3.17 1.58
CA VAL A 256 -9.19 2.98 2.91
C VAL A 256 -9.68 1.70 3.58
N PHE A 257 -10.97 1.38 3.42
CA PHE A 257 -11.56 0.15 3.95
C PHE A 257 -10.91 -1.09 3.31
N ALA A 258 -10.84 -1.15 1.99
CA ALA A 258 -10.25 -2.28 1.27
C ALA A 258 -8.76 -2.44 1.59
N ASP A 259 -8.02 -1.34 1.64
CA ASP A 259 -6.59 -1.33 1.94
C ASP A 259 -6.30 -1.81 3.37
N THR A 260 -6.82 -1.10 4.36
CA THR A 260 -6.38 -1.30 5.74
C THR A 260 -7.26 -2.29 6.50
N ILE A 261 -8.59 -2.17 6.41
CA ILE A 261 -9.48 -3.05 7.16
C ILE A 261 -9.49 -4.46 6.56
N VAL A 262 -9.41 -4.60 5.23
CA VAL A 262 -9.42 -5.92 4.61
C VAL A 262 -7.99 -6.45 4.44
N ILE A 263 -7.18 -5.84 3.59
CA ILE A 263 -5.89 -6.42 3.17
C ILE A 263 -4.86 -6.42 4.31
N CYS A 264 -4.68 -5.30 5.03
CA CYS A 264 -3.73 -5.29 6.16
C CYS A 264 -4.15 -6.22 7.29
N THR A 265 -5.47 -6.36 7.56
CA THR A 265 -5.97 -7.31 8.57
C THR A 265 -5.68 -8.75 8.16
N LEU A 266 -5.94 -9.11 6.92
CA LEU A 266 -5.64 -10.45 6.41
C LEU A 266 -4.14 -10.74 6.49
N THR A 267 -3.29 -9.78 6.13
CA THR A 267 -1.83 -9.91 6.30
C THR A 267 -1.44 -10.14 7.75
N ALA A 268 -2.02 -9.37 8.68
CA ALA A 268 -1.77 -9.55 10.10
C ALA A 268 -2.19 -10.93 10.59
N LEU A 269 -3.35 -11.43 10.15
CA LEU A 269 -3.81 -12.78 10.48
C LEU A 269 -2.88 -13.86 9.91
N VAL A 270 -2.40 -13.70 8.68
CA VAL A 270 -1.40 -14.62 8.09
C VAL A 270 -0.15 -14.69 8.95
N ILE A 271 0.40 -13.55 9.35
CA ILE A 271 1.61 -13.48 10.18
C ILE A 271 1.36 -14.10 11.57
N LEU A 272 0.27 -13.72 12.22
CA LEU A 272 0.01 -14.11 13.60
C LEU A 272 -0.48 -15.57 13.72
N CYS A 273 -1.23 -16.09 12.76
CA CYS A 273 -1.62 -17.49 12.70
C CYS A 273 -0.43 -18.41 12.34
N GLY A 274 0.50 -17.92 11.53
CA GLY A 274 1.74 -18.64 11.23
C GLY A 274 2.63 -18.80 12.49
N GLY A 275 2.60 -17.82 13.39
CA GLY A 275 3.06 -17.90 14.78
C GLY A 275 4.55 -18.12 15.05
N GLU A 276 5.27 -18.65 14.09
CA GLU A 276 6.69 -19.03 14.24
C GLU A 276 7.57 -17.93 13.62
N GLY A 277 8.60 -17.50 14.38
CA GLY A 277 9.66 -16.64 13.86
C GLY A 277 9.47 -15.13 14.04
N ILE A 278 8.44 -14.64 14.73
CA ILE A 278 8.32 -13.20 15.02
C ILE A 278 9.39 -12.82 16.07
N GLN A 279 10.42 -12.13 15.60
CA GLN A 279 11.44 -11.53 16.49
C GLN A 279 11.01 -10.11 16.84
N TYR A 280 10.37 -9.95 18.00
CA TYR A 280 9.95 -8.65 18.47
C TYR A 280 11.16 -7.73 18.74
N GLY A 281 11.03 -6.45 18.37
CA GLY A 281 12.08 -5.46 18.51
C GLY A 281 13.06 -5.41 17.31
N VAL A 282 13.01 -6.38 16.41
CA VAL A 282 13.81 -6.42 15.19
C VAL A 282 12.94 -6.01 13.99
N ALA A 283 13.45 -5.15 13.14
CA ALA A 283 12.71 -4.75 11.94
C ALA A 283 12.49 -5.96 11.02
N ALA A 284 11.25 -6.15 10.60
CA ALA A 284 10.87 -7.19 9.66
C ALA A 284 10.19 -6.56 8.43
N GLY A 285 10.33 -7.23 7.30
CA GLY A 285 9.74 -6.85 6.02
C GLY A 285 8.79 -7.93 5.47
N ALA A 286 8.77 -8.05 4.15
CA ALA A 286 7.90 -9.01 3.45
C ALA A 286 8.18 -10.47 3.80
N GLU A 287 9.42 -10.78 4.19
CA GLU A 287 9.87 -12.13 4.57
C GLU A 287 9.05 -12.72 5.71
N LEU A 288 8.61 -11.89 6.68
CA LEU A 288 7.77 -12.35 7.78
C LEU A 288 6.38 -12.78 7.31
N THR A 289 5.81 -12.05 6.34
CA THR A 289 4.52 -12.43 5.73
C THR A 289 4.67 -13.69 4.88
N ILE A 290 5.74 -13.79 4.10
CA ILE A 290 6.05 -14.99 3.30
C ILE A 290 6.18 -16.21 4.22
N SER A 291 6.90 -16.07 5.34
CA SER A 291 7.03 -17.13 6.35
C SER A 291 5.67 -17.59 6.87
N GLY A 292 4.73 -16.66 7.15
CA GLY A 292 3.37 -16.99 7.58
C GLY A 292 2.60 -17.84 6.56
N PHE A 293 2.76 -17.55 5.27
CA PHE A 293 2.19 -18.37 4.21
C PHE A 293 2.88 -19.74 4.11
N VAL A 294 4.22 -19.78 4.16
CA VAL A 294 5.01 -21.00 4.05
C VAL A 294 4.70 -21.98 5.18
N THR A 295 4.53 -21.50 6.41
CA THR A 295 4.16 -22.32 7.56
C THR A 295 2.84 -23.07 7.34
N THR A 296 1.88 -22.45 6.63
CA THR A 296 0.57 -23.06 6.37
C THR A 296 0.55 -23.93 5.12
N TYR A 297 1.14 -23.46 4.02
CA TYR A 297 1.02 -24.10 2.71
C TYR A 297 2.26 -24.89 2.28
N GLY A 298 3.39 -24.72 2.97
CA GLY A 298 4.68 -25.26 2.55
C GLY A 298 5.41 -24.37 1.55
N SER A 299 6.63 -24.75 1.18
CA SER A 299 7.56 -23.92 0.38
C SER A 299 7.06 -23.58 -1.04
N TRP A 300 6.15 -24.35 -1.62
CA TRP A 300 5.63 -24.09 -2.96
C TRP A 300 4.89 -22.74 -3.06
N VAL A 301 4.35 -22.24 -1.95
CA VAL A 301 3.63 -20.95 -1.92
C VAL A 301 4.55 -19.75 -2.16
N THR A 302 5.87 -19.90 -2.03
CA THR A 302 6.83 -18.80 -2.27
C THR A 302 6.73 -18.24 -3.68
N ILE A 303 6.44 -19.06 -4.69
CA ILE A 303 6.19 -18.59 -6.06
C ILE A 303 4.95 -17.71 -6.11
N PHE A 304 3.87 -18.12 -5.46
CA PHE A 304 2.62 -17.36 -5.45
C PHE A 304 2.74 -16.05 -4.68
N THR A 305 3.45 -16.06 -3.55
CA THR A 305 3.74 -14.82 -2.81
C THR A 305 4.63 -13.89 -3.60
N ALA A 306 5.64 -14.40 -4.32
CA ALA A 306 6.46 -13.59 -5.20
C ALA A 306 5.62 -12.94 -6.33
N ILE A 307 4.73 -13.68 -6.97
CA ILE A 307 3.82 -13.14 -7.99
C ILE A 307 2.92 -12.06 -7.39
N ALA A 308 2.30 -12.32 -6.24
CA ALA A 308 1.46 -11.34 -5.55
C ALA A 308 2.25 -10.06 -5.23
N MET A 309 3.44 -10.19 -4.63
CA MET A 309 4.33 -9.06 -4.32
C MET A 309 4.72 -8.27 -5.56
N CYS A 310 5.04 -8.95 -6.66
CA CYS A 310 5.34 -8.29 -7.94
C CYS A 310 4.14 -7.49 -8.44
N CYS A 311 2.92 -8.05 -8.39
CA CYS A 311 1.71 -7.35 -8.81
C CYS A 311 1.45 -6.11 -7.94
N PHE A 312 1.54 -6.25 -6.61
CA PHE A 312 1.34 -5.14 -5.64
C PHE A 312 2.37 -4.02 -5.84
N ALA A 313 3.64 -4.37 -5.90
CA ALA A 313 4.69 -3.38 -6.07
C ALA A 313 4.68 -2.75 -7.47
N PHE A 314 4.40 -3.52 -8.50
CA PHE A 314 4.30 -3.00 -9.87
C PHE A 314 3.12 -2.03 -10.04
N SER A 315 1.95 -2.33 -9.45
CA SER A 315 0.80 -1.42 -9.48
C SER A 315 1.13 -0.08 -8.82
N CYS A 316 1.82 -0.11 -7.68
CA CYS A 316 2.26 1.09 -6.99
C CYS A 316 3.29 1.88 -7.81
N LEU A 317 4.26 1.21 -8.44
CA LEU A 317 5.23 1.86 -9.34
C LEU A 317 4.56 2.60 -10.51
N LEU A 318 3.49 2.05 -11.09
CA LEU A 318 2.77 2.70 -12.17
C LEU A 318 2.13 4.03 -11.74
N TYR A 319 1.67 4.09 -10.49
CA TYR A 319 1.04 5.29 -9.95
C TYR A 319 2.07 6.32 -9.48
N THR A 320 3.11 5.88 -8.76
CA THR A 320 4.12 6.77 -8.16
C THR A 320 5.15 7.27 -9.16
N SER A 321 5.25 6.71 -10.35
CA SER A 321 6.22 7.16 -11.34
C SER A 321 5.70 8.41 -12.08
N PRO A 322 6.50 9.50 -12.18
CA PRO A 322 6.08 10.73 -12.83
C PRO A 322 5.83 10.51 -14.32
N SER A 323 4.60 10.80 -14.76
CA SER A 323 4.26 10.77 -16.18
C SER A 323 4.93 11.95 -16.90
N PRO A 324 5.41 11.79 -18.16
CA PRO A 324 5.90 12.90 -18.96
C PRO A 324 4.87 14.03 -19.16
N ARG A 325 3.57 13.75 -18.94
CA ARG A 325 2.47 14.73 -19.04
C ARG A 325 2.25 15.55 -17.77
N ASP A 326 2.80 15.13 -16.63
CA ASP A 326 2.73 15.90 -15.37
C ASP A 326 3.70 17.09 -15.37
N ARG A 327 4.50 17.29 -16.44
CA ARG A 327 5.44 18.40 -16.59
C ARG A 327 4.78 19.74 -16.98
N SER A 328 3.46 19.77 -17.11
CA SER A 328 2.71 21.00 -17.39
C SER A 328 2.20 21.73 -16.14
N LEU A 329 2.80 21.44 -14.98
CA LEU A 329 2.55 22.14 -13.71
C LEU A 329 3.62 23.19 -13.45
#